data_7a400e07c435d187f81feb7e1199789a
#
_entry.id   7a400e07c435d187f81feb7e1199789a
#
_cell.length_a   1.000
_cell.length_b   1.000
_cell.length_c   1.000
_cell.angle_alpha   90.00
_cell.angle_beta   90.00
_cell.angle_gamma   90.00
#
_symmetry.space_group_name_H-M   'P 1'
#
loop_
_entity.id
_entity.type
_entity.pdbx_description
1 polymer ?
#
loop_
_entity_poly.entity_id
_entity_poly.type
_entity_poly.pdbx_seq_one_letter_code
_entity_poly.pdbx_strand_id
1 'polypeptide(L)'
;MTHEKPGSIGVDDVRTQINNTVAIKPYQGPYKVYIIPEADIMTVQAQNALLKTIEEPPQYAVFILLTENADVLLPTINSRCIMLKLRYIKDALIKKYLMERMEVPDYKAEVCAAFAQGNLGKA
;
A
#
# COMPACT_ATOMS: atom_id res chain seq x y z
N MET A 1 -2.02 4.94 7.20
CA MET A 1 -1.01 5.53 8.09
C MET A 1 -0.92 7.03 7.84
N THR A 2 -0.94 7.83 8.88
CA THR A 2 -0.68 9.29 8.79
C THR A 2 0.75 9.59 9.23
N HIS A 3 1.31 10.70 8.82
CA HIS A 3 2.67 11.12 9.15
C HIS A 3 2.73 12.60 9.52
N GLU A 4 3.65 12.94 10.42
CA GLU A 4 3.77 14.29 10.96
C GLU A 4 4.35 15.28 9.95
N LYS A 5 5.27 14.82 9.08
CA LYS A 5 5.93 15.66 8.09
C LYS A 5 5.50 15.28 6.68
N PRO A 6 5.05 16.23 5.86
CA PRO A 6 4.76 15.98 4.46
C PRO A 6 5.98 15.38 3.72
N GLY A 7 5.75 14.36 2.92
CA GLY A 7 6.81 13.72 2.11
C GLY A 7 7.75 12.79 2.85
N SER A 8 7.50 12.51 4.13
CA SER A 8 8.35 11.64 4.94
C SER A 8 7.56 10.90 6.00
N ILE A 9 7.88 9.63 6.21
CA ILE A 9 7.37 8.84 7.33
C ILE A 9 8.53 8.62 8.29
N GLY A 10 8.47 9.25 9.46
CA GLY A 10 9.52 9.19 10.47
C GLY A 10 9.38 8.01 11.42
N VAL A 11 10.41 7.81 12.24
CA VAL A 11 10.45 6.73 13.23
C VAL A 11 9.32 6.85 14.27
N ASP A 12 8.94 8.06 14.65
CA ASP A 12 7.87 8.28 15.63
C ASP A 12 6.50 7.90 15.06
N ASP A 13 6.28 8.11 13.77
CA ASP A 13 5.06 7.67 13.09
C ASP A 13 4.91 6.15 13.17
N VAL A 14 5.99 5.42 12.91
CA VAL A 14 6.00 3.95 12.99
C VAL A 14 5.81 3.47 14.42
N ARG A 15 6.53 4.05 15.37
CA ARG A 15 6.40 3.67 16.79
C ARG A 15 5.00 3.90 17.32
N THR A 16 4.43 5.06 17.06
CA THR A 16 3.11 5.45 17.59
C THR A 16 1.99 4.66 16.94
N GLN A 17 2.01 4.50 15.62
CA GLN A 17 0.90 3.93 14.87
C GLN A 17 0.99 2.40 14.73
N ILE A 18 2.17 1.84 14.78
CA ILE A 18 2.38 0.40 14.57
C ILE A 18 2.92 -0.26 15.83
N ASN A 19 4.16 0.05 16.24
CA ASN A 19 4.83 -0.68 17.31
C ASN A 19 4.06 -0.64 18.64
N ASN A 20 3.48 0.49 18.98
CA ASN A 20 2.71 0.65 20.23
C ASN A 20 1.31 0.04 20.18
N THR A 21 0.78 -0.24 19.00
CA THR A 21 -0.58 -0.74 18.81
C THR A 21 -0.65 -2.21 18.42
N VAL A 22 0.43 -2.77 17.91
CA VAL A 22 0.44 -4.13 17.32
C VAL A 22 0.17 -5.22 18.37
N ALA A 23 0.55 -5.01 19.61
CA ALA A 23 0.30 -5.96 20.70
C ALA A 23 -1.18 -6.02 21.14
N ILE A 24 -1.97 -5.04 20.72
CA ILE A 24 -3.41 -4.98 21.02
C ILE A 24 -4.13 -5.86 20.00
N LYS A 25 -4.91 -6.83 20.50
CA LYS A 25 -5.68 -7.74 19.64
C LYS A 25 -6.71 -6.97 18.78
N PRO A 26 -7.13 -7.53 17.64
CA PRO A 26 -8.16 -6.90 16.80
C PRO A 26 -9.45 -6.68 17.57
N TYR A 27 -10.04 -5.51 17.41
CA TYR A 27 -11.31 -5.17 18.01
C TYR A 27 -12.48 -5.85 17.29
N GLN A 28 -12.38 -5.97 15.99
CA GLN A 28 -13.37 -6.65 15.12
C GLN A 28 -12.67 -7.58 14.15
N GLY A 29 -13.22 -8.76 13.97
CA GLY A 29 -12.68 -9.75 13.04
C GLY A 29 -11.42 -10.46 13.53
N PRO A 30 -10.89 -11.40 12.73
CA PRO A 30 -9.74 -12.23 13.10
C PRO A 30 -8.39 -11.55 12.87
N TYR A 31 -8.33 -10.46 12.09
CA TYR A 31 -7.09 -9.82 11.67
C TYR A 31 -7.05 -8.34 11.95
N LYS A 32 -5.83 -7.85 12.22
CA LYS A 32 -5.50 -6.44 12.33
C LYS A 32 -4.61 -6.07 11.15
N VAL A 33 -5.12 -5.21 10.26
CA VAL A 33 -4.43 -4.86 9.01
C VAL A 33 -3.83 -3.46 9.11
N TYR A 34 -2.54 -3.37 8.80
CA TYR A 34 -1.83 -2.11 8.69
C TYR A 34 -1.51 -1.85 7.21
N ILE A 35 -2.00 -0.75 6.68
CA ILE A 35 -1.71 -0.32 5.32
C ILE A 35 -0.79 0.89 5.40
N ILE A 36 0.38 0.78 4.80
CA ILE A 36 1.38 1.84 4.76
C ILE A 36 1.49 2.33 3.32
N PRO A 37 0.73 3.36 2.94
CA PRO A 37 0.86 3.96 1.61
C PRO A 37 2.18 4.72 1.52
N GLU A 38 2.74 4.78 0.33
CA GLU A 38 4.00 5.48 0.08
C GLU A 38 5.13 5.01 1.02
N ALA A 39 5.27 3.69 1.17
CA ALA A 39 6.28 3.12 2.07
C ALA A 39 7.72 3.52 1.72
N ASP A 40 7.97 3.92 0.48
CA ASP A 40 9.25 4.40 -0.01
C ASP A 40 9.68 5.75 0.61
N ILE A 41 8.76 6.52 1.19
CA ILE A 41 9.11 7.77 1.90
C ILE A 41 9.48 7.56 3.37
N MET A 42 9.46 6.32 3.87
CA MET A 42 9.93 6.03 5.23
C MET A 42 11.43 6.32 5.35
N THR A 43 11.82 6.98 6.45
CA THR A 43 13.23 7.13 6.79
C THR A 43 13.86 5.78 7.11
N VAL A 44 15.20 5.69 7.05
CA VAL A 44 15.90 4.45 7.42
C VAL A 44 15.57 4.03 8.86
N GLN A 45 15.49 4.98 9.76
CA GLN A 45 15.12 4.73 11.17
C GLN A 45 13.69 4.20 11.29
N ALA A 46 12.75 4.73 10.50
CA ALA A 46 11.36 4.25 10.46
C ALA A 46 11.29 2.81 9.94
N GLN A 47 12.03 2.50 8.88
CA GLN A 47 12.10 1.15 8.33
C GLN A 47 12.69 0.15 9.34
N ASN A 48 13.74 0.52 10.06
CA ASN A 48 14.34 -0.33 11.09
C ASN A 48 13.38 -0.54 12.28
N ALA A 49 12.62 0.47 12.67
CA ALA A 49 11.60 0.31 13.71
C ALA A 49 10.46 -0.61 13.28
N LEU A 50 10.03 -0.51 12.02
CA LEU A 50 9.02 -1.40 11.45
C LEU A 50 9.52 -2.84 11.34
N LEU A 51 10.78 -3.01 10.98
CA LEU A 51 11.40 -4.33 10.82
C LEU A 51 11.32 -5.17 12.09
N LYS A 52 11.46 -4.58 13.27
CA LYS A 52 11.33 -5.27 14.55
C LYS A 52 9.98 -5.96 14.71
N THR A 53 8.92 -5.30 14.24
CA THR A 53 7.56 -5.85 14.28
C THR A 53 7.33 -6.88 13.17
N ILE A 54 7.89 -6.65 11.98
CA ILE A 54 7.75 -7.56 10.84
C ILE A 54 8.48 -8.89 11.09
N GLU A 55 9.59 -8.89 11.81
CA GLU A 55 10.34 -10.11 12.11
C GLU A 55 9.59 -11.08 13.01
N GLU A 56 8.88 -10.57 14.00
CA GLU A 56 8.09 -11.37 14.95
C GLU A 56 6.69 -10.78 15.10
N PRO A 57 5.86 -10.82 14.04
CA PRO A 57 4.52 -10.24 14.12
C PRO A 57 3.57 -11.14 14.91
N PRO A 58 2.57 -10.55 15.60
CA PRO A 58 1.46 -11.35 16.11
C PRO A 58 0.73 -12.07 14.97
N GLN A 59 0.17 -13.24 15.25
CA GLN A 59 -0.52 -14.05 14.24
C GLN A 59 -1.70 -13.32 13.56
N TYR A 60 -2.32 -12.38 14.25
CA TYR A 60 -3.44 -11.59 13.73
C TYR A 60 -3.02 -10.36 12.92
N ALA A 61 -1.74 -9.99 12.93
CA ALA A 61 -1.27 -8.78 12.27
C ALA A 61 -0.93 -9.04 10.80
N VAL A 62 -1.42 -8.16 9.94
CA VAL A 62 -1.12 -8.16 8.50
C VAL A 62 -0.60 -6.79 8.12
N PHE A 63 0.56 -6.75 7.44
CA PHE A 63 1.19 -5.51 6.99
C PHE A 63 1.21 -5.45 5.48
N ILE A 64 0.66 -4.38 4.93
CA ILE A 64 0.64 -4.13 3.49
C ILE A 64 1.38 -2.83 3.23
N LEU A 65 2.54 -2.92 2.59
CA LEU A 65 3.35 -1.78 2.19
C LEU A 65 3.10 -1.47 0.71
N LEU A 66 2.68 -0.26 0.43
CA LEU A 66 2.43 0.20 -0.93
C LEU A 66 3.59 1.09 -1.36
N THR A 67 4.19 0.79 -2.49
CA THR A 67 5.30 1.58 -3.04
C THR A 67 5.30 1.52 -4.56
N GLU A 68 5.77 2.59 -5.19
CA GLU A 68 6.04 2.60 -6.62
C GLU A 68 7.42 2.02 -6.94
N ASN A 69 8.33 2.00 -5.96
CA ASN A 69 9.68 1.47 -6.14
C ASN A 69 10.15 0.73 -4.89
N ALA A 70 10.07 -0.60 -4.92
CA ALA A 70 10.50 -1.44 -3.81
C ALA A 70 12.01 -1.40 -3.56
N ASP A 71 12.82 -1.02 -4.54
CA ASP A 71 14.27 -0.96 -4.40
C ASP A 71 14.74 0.12 -3.42
N VAL A 72 13.88 1.11 -3.14
CA VAL A 72 14.15 2.17 -2.16
C VAL A 72 14.03 1.65 -0.72
N LEU A 73 13.28 0.57 -0.51
CA LEU A 73 13.15 -0.05 0.80
C LEU A 73 14.41 -0.84 1.17
N LEU A 74 14.69 -0.95 2.47
CA LEU A 74 15.81 -1.75 2.93
C LEU A 74 15.71 -3.20 2.46
N PRO A 75 16.82 -3.82 2.04
CA PRO A 75 16.82 -5.25 1.65
C PRO A 75 16.26 -6.16 2.74
N THR A 76 16.47 -5.83 4.00
CA THR A 76 15.95 -6.57 5.15
C THR A 76 14.41 -6.56 5.21
N ILE A 77 13.78 -5.46 4.82
CA ILE A 77 12.31 -5.39 4.71
C ILE A 77 11.83 -6.22 3.52
N ASN A 78 12.46 -6.05 2.36
CA ASN A 78 12.10 -6.79 1.16
C ASN A 78 12.21 -8.31 1.35
N SER A 79 13.21 -8.77 2.10
CA SER A 79 13.40 -10.19 2.38
C SER A 79 12.32 -10.79 3.29
N ARG A 80 11.64 -9.98 4.08
CA ARG A 80 10.57 -10.40 5.00
C ARG A 80 9.17 -10.29 4.40
N CYS A 81 9.04 -9.65 3.25
CA CYS A 81 7.76 -9.41 2.59
C CYS A 81 7.61 -10.25 1.33
N ILE A 82 6.37 -10.61 1.01
CA ILE A 82 6.03 -11.17 -0.29
C ILE A 82 5.74 -10.00 -1.23
N MET A 83 6.48 -9.92 -2.32
CA MET A 83 6.30 -8.85 -3.29
C MET A 83 5.17 -9.21 -4.27
N LEU A 84 4.14 -8.37 -4.30
CA LEU A 84 3.07 -8.44 -5.28
C LEU A 84 3.23 -7.28 -6.25
N LYS A 85 3.64 -7.60 -7.47
CA LYS A 85 3.84 -6.59 -8.50
C LYS A 85 2.56 -6.37 -9.29
N LEU A 86 1.98 -5.16 -9.14
CA LEU A 86 0.81 -4.77 -9.91
C LEU A 86 1.25 -4.32 -11.30
N ARG A 87 0.54 -4.82 -12.32
CA ARG A 87 0.80 -4.49 -13.72
C ARG A 87 -0.24 -3.50 -14.22
N TYR A 88 0.15 -2.73 -15.23
CA TYR A 88 -0.79 -1.89 -15.95
C TYR A 88 -1.86 -2.75 -16.64
N ILE A 89 -3.09 -2.26 -16.59
CA ILE A 89 -4.24 -2.91 -17.20
C ILE A 89 -4.37 -2.39 -18.65
N LYS A 90 -4.70 -3.27 -19.58
CA LYS A 90 -4.94 -2.88 -20.97
C LYS A 90 -6.12 -1.92 -21.07
N ASP A 91 -6.02 -0.91 -21.94
CA ASP A 91 -7.06 0.10 -22.14
C ASP A 91 -8.43 -0.52 -22.44
N ALA A 92 -8.47 -1.59 -23.23
CA ALA A 92 -9.71 -2.30 -23.55
C ALA A 92 -10.39 -2.88 -22.30
N LEU A 93 -9.62 -3.39 -21.34
CA LEU A 93 -10.17 -3.92 -20.08
C LEU A 93 -10.66 -2.80 -19.16
N ILE A 94 -9.96 -1.68 -19.11
CA ILE A 94 -10.39 -0.50 -18.35
C ILE A 94 -11.70 0.04 -18.93
N LYS A 95 -11.77 0.19 -20.25
CA LYS A 95 -12.98 0.61 -20.95
C LYS A 95 -14.15 -0.30 -20.61
N LYS A 96 -13.95 -1.61 -20.72
CA LYS A 96 -14.98 -2.61 -20.38
C LYS A 96 -15.46 -2.49 -18.94
N TYR A 97 -14.54 -2.33 -17.99
CA TYR A 97 -14.86 -2.15 -16.58
C TYR A 97 -15.72 -0.90 -16.36
N LEU A 98 -15.33 0.24 -16.96
CA LEU A 98 -16.07 1.49 -16.84
C LEU A 98 -17.50 1.39 -17.41
N MET A 99 -17.64 0.72 -18.55
CA MET A 99 -18.95 0.53 -19.18
C MET A 99 -19.86 -0.42 -18.42
N GLU A 100 -19.33 -1.55 -17.95
CA GLU A 100 -20.12 -2.60 -17.31
C GLU A 100 -20.38 -2.35 -15.82
N ARG A 101 -19.43 -1.80 -15.10
CA ARG A 101 -19.49 -1.64 -13.65
C ARG A 101 -19.90 -0.25 -13.19
N MET A 102 -19.51 0.77 -13.94
CA MET A 102 -19.77 2.17 -13.58
C MET A 102 -20.76 2.85 -14.52
N GLU A 103 -21.31 2.12 -15.47
CA GLU A 103 -22.29 2.63 -16.44
C GLU A 103 -21.82 3.87 -17.21
N VAL A 104 -20.52 3.94 -17.49
CA VAL A 104 -19.93 5.05 -18.25
C VAL A 104 -20.20 4.87 -19.74
N PRO A 105 -20.66 5.92 -20.47
CA PRO A 105 -20.86 5.84 -21.92
C PRO A 105 -19.58 5.48 -22.67
N ASP A 106 -19.71 4.79 -23.81
CA ASP A 106 -18.59 4.26 -24.60
C ASP A 106 -17.50 5.31 -24.88
N TYR A 107 -17.89 6.48 -25.38
CA TYR A 107 -16.92 7.54 -25.70
C TYR A 107 -16.18 8.08 -24.48
N LYS A 108 -16.85 8.17 -23.32
CA LYS A 108 -16.22 8.58 -22.06
C LYS A 108 -15.29 7.48 -21.52
N ALA A 109 -15.72 6.23 -21.60
CA ALA A 109 -14.90 5.10 -21.16
C ALA A 109 -13.60 5.00 -21.95
N GLU A 110 -13.65 5.24 -23.25
CA GLU A 110 -12.47 5.23 -24.12
C GLU A 110 -11.48 6.34 -23.75
N VAL A 111 -11.96 7.56 -23.53
CA VAL A 111 -11.12 8.68 -23.10
C VAL A 111 -10.52 8.42 -21.71
N CYS A 112 -11.30 7.96 -20.76
CA CYS A 112 -10.82 7.64 -19.41
C CYS A 112 -9.79 6.51 -19.42
N ALA A 113 -10.01 5.47 -20.20
CA ALA A 113 -9.07 4.37 -20.33
C ALA A 113 -7.73 4.82 -20.93
N ALA A 114 -7.77 5.65 -21.96
CA ALA A 114 -6.56 6.22 -22.56
C ALA A 114 -5.82 7.14 -21.57
N PHE A 115 -6.54 7.98 -20.83
CA PHE A 115 -5.96 8.86 -19.81
C PHE A 115 -5.33 8.07 -18.65
N ALA A 116 -5.94 6.97 -18.27
CA ALA A 116 -5.48 6.17 -17.12
C ALA A 116 -4.13 5.47 -17.37
N GLN A 117 -3.75 5.26 -18.60
CA GLN A 117 -2.47 4.61 -18.97
C GLN A 117 -2.24 3.28 -18.24
N GLY A 118 -3.28 2.45 -18.17
CA GLY A 118 -3.23 1.16 -17.50
C GLY A 118 -3.49 1.17 -15.99
N ASN A 119 -3.78 2.32 -15.41
CA ASN A 119 -4.12 2.45 -13.99
C ASN A 119 -5.63 2.61 -13.83
N LEU A 120 -6.31 1.55 -13.40
CA LEU A 120 -7.77 1.53 -13.24
C LEU A 120 -8.28 2.61 -12.27
N GLY A 121 -7.51 2.91 -11.22
CA GLY A 121 -7.87 3.93 -10.25
C GLY A 121 -7.91 5.35 -10.82
N LYS A 122 -7.15 5.62 -11.91
CA LYS A 122 -7.17 6.91 -12.62
C LYS A 122 -8.31 7.02 -13.63
N ALA A 123 -8.87 5.90 -14.03
CA ALA A 123 -10.00 5.88 -14.94
C ALA A 123 -11.34 6.28 -14.25
#